data_3a8fbdb976c57fdb4c991a76418431e3
#
_entry.id   3a8fbdb976c57fdb4c991a76418431e3
#
_cell.length_a   1.000
_cell.length_b   1.000
_cell.length_c   1.000
_cell.angle_alpha   90.00
_cell.angle_beta   90.00
_cell.angle_gamma   90.00
#
_symmetry.space_group_name_H-M   'P 1'
#
loop_
_entity.id
_entity.type
_entity.pdbx_description
1 polymer ?
#
loop_
_entity_poly.entity_id
_entity_poly.type
_entity_poly.pdbx_seq_one_letter_code
_entity_poly.pdbx_strand_id
1 'polypeptide(L)'
;MQITHILSTINYMQKLQQKFKVEQDSSNAKTLEVASASIDVSSLGGSNAMPIEPELQAVTISATTDTTLGIKTLPITVTDQYGNKFSTTVDVEITDRVKKNEKDFDWDEAVVYFMMTDRFFDGNESNNTASGEKTYGKNPGLYHGGDFAGVTAK
;
A
#
# COMPACT_ATOMS: atom_id res chain seq x y z
N MET A 1 23.46 16.66 16.99
CA MET A 1 22.84 15.65 16.11
C MET A 1 21.63 16.29 15.48
N GLN A 2 21.58 16.37 14.17
CA GLN A 2 20.40 16.83 13.44
C GLN A 2 19.76 15.66 12.72
N ILE A 3 18.42 15.61 12.73
CA ILE A 3 17.65 14.62 11.99
C ILE A 3 16.88 15.37 10.91
N THR A 4 17.18 15.08 9.66
CA THR A 4 16.49 15.66 8.50
C THR A 4 15.46 14.69 7.95
N HIS A 5 14.25 15.16 7.71
CA HIS A 5 13.14 14.36 7.20
C HIS A 5 12.58 14.95 5.90
N ILE A 6 11.94 14.11 5.13
CA ILE A 6 11.24 14.49 3.90
C ILE A 6 9.75 14.33 4.16
N LEU A 7 8.97 15.35 3.83
CA LEU A 7 7.51 15.31 3.89
C LEU A 7 6.98 14.22 2.95
N SER A 8 6.09 13.38 3.43
CA SER A 8 5.56 12.28 2.64
C SER A 8 4.05 12.14 2.83
N THR A 9 3.37 11.82 1.74
CA THR A 9 1.92 11.61 1.70
C THR A 9 1.63 10.11 1.65
N ILE A 10 0.74 9.64 2.51
CA ILE A 10 0.26 8.25 2.50
C ILE A 10 -1.20 8.24 2.09
N ASN A 11 -1.52 7.51 1.02
CA ASN A 11 -2.88 7.18 0.70
C ASN A 11 -3.36 6.00 1.55
N TYR A 12 -4.64 5.99 1.84
CA TYR A 12 -5.33 4.91 2.55
C TYR A 12 -4.91 3.53 2.02
N MET A 13 -4.37 2.64 2.87
CA MET A 13 -3.84 1.31 2.55
C MET A 13 -2.49 1.24 1.81
N GLN A 14 -1.78 2.33 1.57
CA GLN A 14 -0.40 2.26 1.07
C GLN A 14 0.61 2.12 2.21
N LYS A 15 1.68 1.37 1.94
CA LYS A 15 2.84 1.31 2.83
C LYS A 15 3.84 2.39 2.41
N LEU A 16 4.22 3.23 3.35
CA LEU A 16 5.23 4.25 3.12
C LEU A 16 6.56 3.84 3.75
N GLN A 17 7.62 3.90 2.97
CA GLN A 17 8.98 3.76 3.46
C GLN A 17 9.59 5.13 3.71
N GLN A 18 9.77 5.49 4.98
CA GLN A 18 10.45 6.72 5.39
C GLN A 18 11.95 6.48 5.52
N LYS A 19 12.75 7.33 4.88
CA LYS A 19 14.19 7.37 5.05
C LYS A 19 14.55 8.51 5.98
N PHE A 20 15.39 8.22 6.96
CA PHE A 20 15.89 9.18 7.92
C PHE A 20 17.39 9.34 7.71
N LYS A 21 17.89 10.55 7.86
CA LYS A 21 19.30 10.81 7.89
C LYS A 21 19.68 11.36 9.26
N VAL A 22 20.57 10.67 9.95
CA VAL A 22 21.13 11.10 11.22
C VAL A 22 22.48 11.73 10.93
N GLU A 23 22.61 13.02 11.14
CA GLU A 23 23.86 13.75 10.96
C GLU A 23 24.42 14.21 12.31
N GLN A 24 25.71 14.00 12.50
CA GLN A 24 26.42 14.54 13.65
C GLN A 24 26.92 15.93 13.33
N ASP A 25 26.72 16.88 14.25
CA ASP A 25 27.37 18.18 14.17
C ASP A 25 28.88 18.01 14.34
N SER A 26 29.65 18.46 13.36
CA SER A 26 31.11 18.34 13.30
C SER A 26 31.84 19.14 14.37
N SER A 27 31.14 19.94 15.18
CA SER A 27 31.72 20.77 16.24
C SER A 27 32.11 19.97 17.51
N ASN A 28 31.68 18.70 17.66
CA ASN A 28 31.98 17.84 18.80
C ASN A 28 32.88 16.66 18.41
N ALA A 29 34.06 16.60 19.01
CA ALA A 29 35.11 15.62 18.72
C ALA A 29 34.81 14.16 19.15
N LYS A 30 33.62 13.84 19.67
CA LYS A 30 33.17 12.48 20.00
C LYS A 30 32.25 11.96 18.93
N THR A 31 32.63 10.84 18.32
CA THR A 31 31.75 10.08 17.44
C THR A 31 30.59 9.53 18.26
N LEU A 32 29.35 9.93 17.93
CA LEU A 32 28.15 9.38 18.52
C LEU A 32 27.64 8.25 17.63
N GLU A 33 27.39 7.10 18.21
CA GLU A 33 26.79 5.94 17.55
C GLU A 33 25.33 5.79 17.99
N VAL A 34 24.45 5.49 17.05
CA VAL A 34 23.04 5.22 17.34
C VAL A 34 22.91 3.81 17.92
N ALA A 35 22.51 3.70 19.18
CA ALA A 35 22.24 2.43 19.83
C ALA A 35 20.83 1.91 19.50
N SER A 36 19.83 2.81 19.43
CA SER A 36 18.47 2.46 19.02
C SER A 36 17.72 3.68 18.49
N ALA A 37 16.74 3.42 17.64
CA ALA A 37 15.81 4.43 17.16
C ALA A 37 14.38 3.86 17.13
N SER A 38 13.40 4.69 17.43
CA SER A 38 11.97 4.31 17.38
C SER A 38 11.11 5.47 16.92
N ILE A 39 9.96 5.15 16.34
CA ILE A 39 8.93 6.10 15.95
C ILE A 39 7.61 5.73 16.62
N ASP A 40 6.91 6.73 17.10
CA ASP A 40 5.54 6.58 17.61
C ASP A 40 4.56 6.70 16.45
N VAL A 41 3.91 5.60 16.10
CA VAL A 41 2.88 5.53 15.05
C VAL A 41 1.49 5.22 15.63
N SER A 42 1.28 5.50 16.91
CA SER A 42 0.00 5.26 17.60
C SER A 42 -1.14 6.09 16.98
N SER A 43 -0.85 7.29 16.50
CA SER A 43 -1.81 8.13 15.77
C SER A 43 -2.26 7.55 14.41
N LEU A 44 -1.55 6.54 13.91
CA LEU A 44 -1.88 5.78 12.70
C LEU A 44 -2.52 4.41 13.02
N GLY A 45 -2.79 4.12 14.31
CA GLY A 45 -3.29 2.84 14.77
C GLY A 45 -2.22 1.77 15.02
N GLY A 46 -0.94 2.17 15.04
CA GLY A 46 0.18 1.28 15.28
C GLY A 46 0.80 1.38 16.69
N SER A 47 2.06 0.95 16.83
CA SER A 47 2.81 0.97 18.09
C SER A 47 3.27 2.38 18.46
N ASN A 48 3.33 2.68 19.74
CA ASN A 48 3.93 3.92 20.27
C ASN A 48 5.48 3.89 20.31
N ALA A 49 6.10 2.78 19.96
CA ALA A 49 7.57 2.61 19.92
C ALA A 49 7.96 1.59 18.85
N MET A 50 7.60 1.86 17.59
CA MET A 50 7.99 1.01 16.48
C MET A 50 9.50 1.18 16.22
N PRO A 51 10.31 0.10 16.22
CA PRO A 51 11.73 0.21 16.01
C PRO A 51 12.06 0.66 14.59
N ILE A 52 13.10 1.49 14.49
CA ILE A 52 13.72 1.88 13.22
C ILE A 52 15.06 1.16 13.17
N GLU A 53 15.31 0.41 12.09
CA GLU A 53 16.60 -0.25 11.86
C GLU A 53 17.69 0.82 11.64
N PRO A 54 18.67 0.97 12.56
CA PRO A 54 19.67 2.03 12.46
C PRO A 54 20.53 1.95 11.18
N GLU A 55 20.82 0.73 10.72
CA GLU A 55 21.63 0.48 9.52
C GLU A 55 20.88 0.87 8.23
N LEU A 56 19.58 0.60 8.17
CA LEU A 56 18.77 0.93 7.01
C LEU A 56 18.32 2.39 7.02
N GLN A 57 18.31 3.03 8.19
CA GLN A 57 17.78 4.38 8.41
C GLN A 57 16.40 4.58 7.78
N ALA A 58 15.59 3.53 7.82
CA ALA A 58 14.29 3.47 7.19
C ALA A 58 13.31 2.63 8.02
N VAL A 59 12.04 3.00 7.95
CA VAL A 59 10.93 2.27 8.55
C VAL A 59 9.74 2.28 7.61
N THR A 60 9.03 1.17 7.52
CA THR A 60 7.78 1.09 6.78
C THR A 60 6.63 1.32 7.75
N ILE A 61 5.86 2.37 7.52
CA ILE A 61 4.67 2.70 8.31
C ILE A 61 3.41 2.50 7.48
N SER A 62 2.31 2.19 8.15
CA SER A 62 0.99 2.03 7.52
C SER A 62 -0.08 2.68 8.40
N ALA A 63 -1.09 3.26 7.77
CA ALA A 63 -2.28 3.73 8.46
C ALA A 63 -3.35 2.64 8.47
N THR A 64 -4.14 2.57 9.56
CA THR A 64 -5.32 1.71 9.64
C THR A 64 -6.54 2.40 9.04
N THR A 65 -7.60 1.62 8.79
CA THR A 65 -8.88 2.14 8.27
C THR A 65 -9.55 3.16 9.19
N ASP A 66 -9.21 3.14 10.47
CA ASP A 66 -9.80 4.04 11.48
C ASP A 66 -8.96 5.31 11.68
N THR A 67 -7.84 5.44 10.93
CA THR A 67 -6.99 6.63 11.02
C THR A 67 -7.72 7.83 10.42
N THR A 68 -7.87 8.90 11.21
CA THR A 68 -8.50 10.14 10.73
C THR A 68 -7.61 10.85 9.72
N LEU A 69 -8.23 11.49 8.73
CA LEU A 69 -7.54 12.24 7.68
C LEU A 69 -6.79 13.46 8.24
N GLY A 70 -5.84 13.97 7.45
CA GLY A 70 -5.06 15.17 7.75
C GLY A 70 -3.65 14.86 8.23
N ILE A 71 -2.94 15.90 8.65
CA ILE A 71 -1.54 15.81 9.07
C ILE A 71 -1.45 15.11 10.42
N LYS A 72 -0.57 14.11 10.50
CA LYS A 72 -0.18 13.39 11.71
C LYS A 72 1.28 13.67 12.01
N THR A 73 1.56 14.21 13.17
CA THR A 73 2.92 14.43 13.66
C THR A 73 3.38 13.19 14.43
N LEU A 74 4.40 12.51 13.93
CA LEU A 74 4.91 11.27 14.48
C LEU A 74 6.23 11.54 15.20
N PRO A 75 6.29 11.35 16.55
CA PRO A 75 7.51 11.48 17.32
C PRO A 75 8.54 10.40 16.98
N ILE A 76 9.80 10.81 16.81
CA ILE A 76 10.94 9.92 16.64
C ILE A 76 11.89 10.13 17.82
N THR A 77 12.34 9.02 18.41
CA THR A 77 13.33 9.03 19.49
C THR A 77 14.54 8.21 19.05
N VAL A 78 15.73 8.81 19.18
CA VAL A 78 17.01 8.17 18.92
C VAL A 78 17.80 8.14 20.24
N THR A 79 18.38 6.99 20.57
CA THR A 79 19.22 6.81 21.75
C THR A 79 20.64 6.51 21.30
N ASP A 80 21.62 7.22 21.87
CA ASP A 80 23.04 6.97 21.59
C ASP A 80 23.61 5.84 22.46
N GLN A 81 24.89 5.47 22.23
CA GLN A 81 25.59 4.43 22.97
C GLN A 81 25.78 4.76 24.48
N TYR A 82 25.56 5.99 24.89
CA TYR A 82 25.65 6.44 26.28
C TYR A 82 24.26 6.53 26.96
N GLY A 83 23.18 6.22 26.24
CA GLY A 83 21.84 6.29 26.76
C GLY A 83 21.18 7.67 26.68
N ASN A 84 21.83 8.66 26.04
CA ASN A 84 21.22 9.97 25.82
C ASN A 84 20.13 9.86 24.75
N LYS A 85 19.00 10.53 24.98
CA LYS A 85 17.86 10.51 24.08
C LYS A 85 17.74 11.83 23.33
N PHE A 86 17.54 11.71 22.03
CA PHE A 86 17.27 12.84 21.12
C PHE A 86 15.93 12.60 20.47
N SER A 87 15.09 13.63 20.42
CA SER A 87 13.74 13.53 19.87
C SER A 87 13.54 14.54 18.75
N THR A 88 12.78 14.11 17.74
CA THR A 88 12.30 14.96 16.66
C THR A 88 10.92 14.47 16.24
N THR A 89 10.29 15.15 15.29
CA THR A 89 8.99 14.75 14.74
C THR A 89 9.04 14.71 13.22
N VAL A 90 8.19 13.89 12.62
CA VAL A 90 7.92 13.88 11.19
C VAL A 90 6.42 14.04 10.97
N ASP A 91 6.05 14.89 10.03
CA ASP A 91 4.67 15.07 9.64
C ASP A 91 4.36 14.17 8.44
N VAL A 92 3.22 13.47 8.54
CA VAL A 92 2.69 12.60 7.50
C VAL A 92 1.26 13.02 7.23
N GLU A 93 0.94 13.31 5.98
CA GLU A 93 -0.44 13.63 5.58
C GLU A 93 -1.20 12.36 5.22
N ILE A 94 -2.31 12.14 5.92
CA ILE A 94 -3.27 11.07 5.61
C ILE A 94 -4.35 11.68 4.73
N THR A 95 -4.38 11.25 3.49
CA THR A 95 -5.39 11.67 2.52
C THR A 95 -6.43 10.60 2.32
N ASP A 96 -7.66 11.00 2.03
CA ASP A 96 -8.67 10.06 1.59
C ASP A 96 -8.25 9.47 0.23
N ARG A 97 -8.67 8.26 -0.01
CA ARG A 97 -8.59 7.61 -1.31
C ARG A 97 -9.69 8.21 -2.19
N VAL A 98 -9.48 9.45 -2.61
CA VAL A 98 -10.50 10.21 -3.33
C VAL A 98 -10.63 9.69 -4.74
N LYS A 99 -11.76 9.09 -5.04
CA LYS A 99 -12.33 9.22 -6.39
C LYS A 99 -12.61 10.70 -6.61
N LYS A 100 -11.80 11.37 -7.40
CA LYS A 100 -11.99 12.81 -7.74
C LYS A 100 -13.40 13.10 -8.24
N ASN A 101 -14.04 12.11 -8.86
CA ASN A 101 -15.46 12.06 -9.19
C ASN A 101 -15.89 10.58 -9.27
N GLU A 102 -17.14 10.25 -9.06
CA GLU A 102 -17.69 8.89 -9.27
C GLU A 102 -17.49 8.35 -10.69
N LYS A 103 -17.11 9.22 -11.63
CA LYS A 103 -16.86 8.89 -13.05
C LYS A 103 -15.37 8.71 -13.37
N ASP A 104 -14.47 9.06 -12.47
CA ASP A 104 -13.04 8.93 -12.71
C ASP A 104 -12.62 7.48 -12.41
N PHE A 105 -12.25 6.78 -13.47
CA PHE A 105 -11.69 5.45 -13.37
C PHE A 105 -10.25 5.53 -12.90
N ASP A 106 -9.94 4.84 -11.81
CA ASP A 106 -8.59 4.72 -11.28
C ASP A 106 -8.10 3.29 -11.46
N TRP A 107 -7.00 3.14 -12.20
CA TRP A 107 -6.36 1.84 -12.41
C TRP A 107 -5.80 1.24 -11.12
N ASP A 108 -5.40 2.05 -10.15
CA ASP A 108 -4.86 1.58 -8.85
C ASP A 108 -5.97 0.93 -7.99
N GLU A 109 -7.24 1.24 -8.29
CA GLU A 109 -8.42 0.69 -7.62
C GLU A 109 -9.14 -0.37 -8.47
N ALA A 110 -8.74 -0.52 -9.72
CA ALA A 110 -9.44 -1.38 -10.65
C ALA A 110 -9.24 -2.86 -10.31
N VAL A 111 -10.33 -3.58 -10.17
CA VAL A 111 -10.33 -5.03 -10.22
C VAL A 111 -10.48 -5.44 -11.68
N VAL A 112 -9.41 -5.97 -12.27
CA VAL A 112 -9.44 -6.45 -13.64
C VAL A 112 -9.84 -7.92 -13.64
N TYR A 113 -10.98 -8.21 -14.25
CA TYR A 113 -11.45 -9.57 -14.46
C TYR A 113 -11.28 -9.94 -15.94
N PHE A 114 -10.41 -10.91 -16.21
CA PHE A 114 -10.18 -11.43 -17.54
C PHE A 114 -10.84 -12.80 -17.66
N MET A 115 -11.67 -12.96 -18.68
CA MET A 115 -12.33 -14.23 -18.97
C MET A 115 -12.44 -14.48 -20.48
N MET A 116 -12.47 -15.73 -20.86
CA MET A 116 -12.85 -16.16 -22.20
C MET A 116 -14.36 -16.45 -22.15
N THR A 117 -15.17 -15.61 -22.82
CA THR A 117 -16.65 -15.73 -22.82
C THR A 117 -17.11 -17.15 -23.15
N ASP A 118 -16.55 -17.70 -24.21
CA ASP A 118 -16.85 -19.07 -24.66
C ASP A 118 -16.63 -20.16 -23.60
N ARG A 119 -15.72 -19.91 -22.62
CA ARG A 119 -15.33 -20.88 -21.59
C ARG A 119 -15.94 -20.60 -20.21
N PHE A 120 -16.63 -19.46 -20.08
CA PHE A 120 -17.02 -18.99 -18.76
C PHE A 120 -18.31 -19.67 -18.27
N PHE A 121 -19.40 -19.45 -18.95
CA PHE A 121 -20.70 -20.06 -18.63
C PHE A 121 -21.66 -19.99 -19.82
N ASP A 122 -22.29 -21.13 -20.13
CA ASP A 122 -23.35 -21.21 -21.15
C ASP A 122 -24.67 -20.79 -20.52
N GLY A 123 -25.14 -19.60 -20.86
CA GLY A 123 -26.40 -19.03 -20.38
C GLY A 123 -27.58 -19.29 -21.29
N ASN A 124 -27.33 -19.69 -22.54
CA ASN A 124 -28.37 -19.97 -23.52
C ASN A 124 -27.95 -21.07 -24.49
N GLU A 125 -28.27 -22.30 -24.16
CA GLU A 125 -27.94 -23.48 -24.97
C GLU A 125 -28.50 -23.43 -26.41
N SER A 126 -29.53 -22.61 -26.69
CA SER A 126 -30.13 -22.52 -28.01
C SER A 126 -29.26 -21.86 -29.07
N ASN A 127 -28.23 -21.10 -28.67
CA ASN A 127 -27.31 -20.41 -29.57
C ASN A 127 -26.00 -21.21 -29.83
N ASN A 128 -25.80 -22.36 -29.18
CA ASN A 128 -24.59 -23.19 -29.27
C ASN A 128 -24.26 -23.72 -30.68
N THR A 129 -25.21 -23.74 -31.55
CA THR A 129 -25.05 -24.20 -32.96
C THR A 129 -25.11 -23.07 -33.97
N ALA A 130 -25.01 -21.80 -33.53
CA ALA A 130 -25.12 -20.64 -34.40
C ALA A 130 -24.06 -20.59 -35.52
N SER A 131 -22.87 -21.16 -35.27
CA SER A 131 -21.79 -21.30 -36.24
C SER A 131 -21.86 -22.58 -37.07
N GLY A 132 -22.85 -23.46 -36.82
CA GLY A 132 -22.96 -24.76 -37.52
C GLY A 132 -22.10 -25.88 -36.83
N GLU A 133 -21.39 -25.57 -35.77
CA GLU A 133 -20.58 -26.55 -35.05
C GLU A 133 -21.47 -27.50 -34.22
N LYS A 134 -21.37 -28.78 -34.54
CA LYS A 134 -22.18 -29.82 -33.90
C LYS A 134 -21.55 -30.45 -32.63
N THR A 135 -20.31 -30.09 -32.30
CA THR A 135 -19.53 -30.74 -31.24
C THR A 135 -18.80 -29.72 -30.41
N TYR A 136 -19.49 -29.07 -29.50
CA TYR A 136 -18.86 -28.21 -28.51
C TYR A 136 -18.56 -28.99 -27.20
N GLY A 137 -17.67 -28.50 -26.37
CA GLY A 137 -17.47 -28.96 -24.98
C GLY A 137 -16.65 -30.22 -24.77
N LYS A 138 -16.18 -30.91 -25.82
CA LYS A 138 -15.43 -32.19 -25.70
C LYS A 138 -13.94 -32.07 -26.04
N ASN A 139 -13.52 -31.01 -26.68
CA ASN A 139 -12.13 -30.78 -27.11
C ASN A 139 -11.73 -29.37 -26.71
N PRO A 140 -10.56 -29.18 -26.03
CA PRO A 140 -10.09 -27.86 -25.63
C PRO A 140 -9.95 -26.83 -26.77
N GLY A 141 -9.81 -27.29 -28.01
CA GLY A 141 -9.74 -26.44 -29.20
C GLY A 141 -11.07 -26.05 -29.82
N LEU A 142 -12.19 -26.59 -29.32
CA LEU A 142 -13.52 -26.34 -29.86
C LEU A 142 -14.29 -25.29 -29.06
N TYR A 143 -15.40 -24.83 -29.61
CA TYR A 143 -16.37 -23.97 -28.99
C TYR A 143 -17.02 -24.65 -27.76
N HIS A 144 -17.18 -23.91 -26.64
CA HIS A 144 -17.68 -24.46 -25.36
C HIS A 144 -19.05 -23.92 -24.96
N GLY A 145 -19.66 -23.05 -25.76
CA GLY A 145 -21.04 -22.59 -25.57
C GLY A 145 -21.20 -21.36 -24.68
N GLY A 146 -20.16 -20.90 -24.01
CA GLY A 146 -20.23 -19.72 -23.18
C GLY A 146 -20.63 -18.47 -23.98
N ASP A 147 -21.54 -17.66 -23.44
CA ASP A 147 -22.14 -16.51 -24.09
C ASP A 147 -22.35 -15.33 -23.15
N PHE A 148 -22.83 -14.19 -23.67
CA PHE A 148 -23.10 -12.99 -22.86
C PHE A 148 -24.27 -13.18 -21.89
N ALA A 149 -25.23 -14.07 -22.19
CA ALA A 149 -26.28 -14.42 -21.24
C ALA A 149 -25.67 -15.11 -20.02
N GLY A 150 -24.69 -15.99 -20.24
CA GLY A 150 -23.92 -16.64 -19.18
C GLY A 150 -23.08 -15.67 -18.35
N VAL A 151 -22.45 -14.70 -18.99
CA VAL A 151 -21.70 -13.64 -18.28
C VAL A 151 -22.62 -12.81 -17.39
N THR A 152 -23.82 -12.49 -17.86
CA THR A 152 -24.80 -11.70 -17.10
C THR A 152 -25.42 -12.48 -15.93
N ALA A 153 -25.49 -13.82 -16.05
CA ALA A 153 -26.10 -14.68 -15.04
C ALA A 153 -25.17 -14.99 -13.85
N LYS A 154 -23.88 -14.69 -13.94
CA LYS A 154 -22.86 -15.01 -12.93
C LYS A 154 -22.14 -13.78 -12.44
#